data_ad148820c6d3ecb0aa36edee98a08e04
#
_entry.id   ad148820c6d3ecb0aa36edee98a08e04
#
_cell.length_a   1.000
_cell.length_b   1.000
_cell.length_c   1.000
_cell.angle_alpha   90.00
_cell.angle_beta   90.00
_cell.angle_gamma   90.00
#
_symmetry.space_group_name_H-M   'P 1'
#
loop_
_entity.id
_entity.type
_entity.pdbx_description
1 polymer ?
#
loop_
_entity_poly.entity_id
_entity_poly.type
_entity_poly.pdbx_seq_one_letter_code
_entity_poly.pdbx_strand_id
1 'polypeptide(L)'
;MHSTLNLTPPHESVIGFPPISETLPFSLQLIGISYANPDYHHYRPEQCLETIIEYVISGSGFLNAPSGTLPVSAGDTYLLHAGERHDYYADPKDPWVKIWINIDSPLATSIVDAYGFNTTMVFPSLDISDYLYQIHDI
;
A
#
# COMPACT_ATOMS: atom_id res chain seq x y z
N MET A 1 7.43 -8.98 30.54
CA MET A 1 8.21 -7.86 29.98
C MET A 1 7.24 -6.80 29.52
N HIS A 2 7.09 -5.75 30.26
CA HIS A 2 6.30 -4.62 29.80
C HIS A 2 7.11 -3.88 28.77
N SER A 3 6.69 -3.96 27.51
CA SER A 3 7.18 -3.04 26.49
C SER A 3 6.84 -1.63 26.98
N THR A 4 7.82 -0.78 27.03
CA THR A 4 7.66 0.65 27.21
C THR A 4 6.56 1.12 26.27
N LEU A 5 5.46 1.56 26.83
CA LEU A 5 4.41 2.26 26.09
C LEU A 5 5.07 3.43 25.37
N ASN A 6 5.28 3.30 24.09
CA ASN A 6 5.61 4.42 23.26
C ASN A 6 4.43 5.39 23.33
N LEU A 7 4.61 6.48 24.03
CA LEU A 7 3.59 7.52 24.21
C LEU A 7 3.30 8.28 22.90
N THR A 8 4.08 8.04 21.85
CA THR A 8 3.80 8.52 20.50
C THR A 8 2.93 7.50 19.76
N PRO A 9 1.85 7.94 19.10
CA PRO A 9 1.04 7.05 18.27
C PRO A 9 1.94 6.30 17.29
N PRO A 10 1.70 5.01 17.05
CA PRO A 10 2.46 4.28 16.04
C PRO A 10 2.25 4.93 14.69
N HIS A 11 3.32 5.07 13.90
CA HIS A 11 3.20 5.56 12.53
C HIS A 11 2.47 4.59 11.62
N GLU A 12 2.46 3.32 11.98
CA GLU A 12 1.75 2.27 11.26
C GLU A 12 1.11 1.26 12.20
N SER A 13 -0.03 0.73 11.80
CA SER A 13 -0.67 -0.44 12.36
C SER A 13 -0.71 -1.52 11.29
N VAL A 14 -0.07 -2.66 11.52
CA VAL A 14 0.08 -3.72 10.52
C VAL A 14 -0.45 -5.03 11.07
N ILE A 15 -1.25 -5.72 10.27
CA ILE A 15 -1.76 -7.06 10.53
C ILE A 15 -1.16 -8.00 9.49
N GLY A 16 -0.45 -9.03 9.95
CA GLY A 16 0.05 -10.10 9.11
C GLY A 16 -0.94 -11.25 9.04
N PHE A 17 -1.08 -11.83 7.84
CA PHE A 17 -1.85 -13.05 7.66
C PHE A 17 -0.90 -14.24 7.62
N PRO A 18 -1.17 -15.32 8.37
CA PRO A 18 -0.37 -16.53 8.28
C PRO A 18 -0.51 -17.15 6.88
N PRO A 19 0.55 -17.79 6.36
CA PRO A 19 0.45 -18.53 5.12
C PRO A 19 -0.57 -19.67 5.30
N ILE A 20 -1.61 -19.68 4.46
CA ILE A 20 -2.68 -20.65 4.57
C ILE A 20 -2.25 -21.98 3.93
N SER A 21 -1.58 -21.91 2.78
CA SER A 21 -1.05 -23.07 2.06
C SER A 21 -0.16 -22.60 0.91
N GLU A 22 0.97 -23.28 0.69
CA GLU A 22 1.83 -23.04 -0.48
C GLU A 22 1.14 -23.41 -1.80
N THR A 23 0.04 -24.15 -1.75
CA THR A 23 -0.72 -24.56 -2.94
C THR A 23 -1.80 -23.59 -3.36
N LEU A 24 -2.11 -22.58 -2.54
CA LEU A 24 -3.11 -21.59 -2.90
C LEU A 24 -2.50 -20.54 -3.85
N PRO A 25 -3.18 -20.26 -4.97
CA PRO A 25 -2.68 -19.32 -5.96
C PRO A 25 -2.80 -17.86 -5.52
N PHE A 26 -3.50 -17.58 -4.43
CA PHE A 26 -3.72 -16.24 -3.88
C PHE A 26 -3.39 -16.23 -2.40
N SER A 27 -2.57 -15.25 -2.00
CA SER A 27 -2.15 -15.07 -0.62
C SER A 27 -2.13 -13.58 -0.27
N LEU A 28 -2.85 -13.22 0.80
CA LEU A 28 -2.70 -11.94 1.45
C LEU A 28 -1.55 -12.02 2.44
N GLN A 29 -0.62 -11.08 2.38
CA GLN A 29 0.49 -11.04 3.32
C GLN A 29 0.21 -10.11 4.50
N LEU A 30 -0.07 -8.86 4.19
CA LEU A 30 -0.21 -7.78 5.18
C LEU A 30 -1.37 -6.88 4.79
N ILE A 31 -2.04 -6.36 5.80
CA ILE A 31 -2.90 -5.18 5.69
C ILE A 31 -2.52 -4.20 6.78
N GLY A 32 -2.56 -2.91 6.50
CA GLY A 32 -2.17 -1.92 7.48
C GLY A 32 -2.74 -0.55 7.24
N ILE A 33 -2.56 0.29 8.24
CA ILE A 33 -2.88 1.71 8.19
C ILE A 33 -1.60 2.47 8.50
N SER A 34 -1.23 3.39 7.61
CA SER A 34 -0.15 4.35 7.84
C SER A 34 -0.75 5.66 8.29
N TYR A 35 -0.32 6.13 9.45
CA TYR A 35 -0.76 7.41 10.01
C TYR A 35 0.09 8.57 9.50
N ALA A 36 -0.41 9.78 9.66
CA ALA A 36 0.27 10.98 9.18
C ALA A 36 1.69 11.10 9.76
N ASN A 37 2.67 11.12 8.88
CA ASN A 37 4.09 11.25 9.20
C ASN A 37 4.77 12.09 8.12
N PRO A 38 5.22 13.32 8.44
CA PRO A 38 5.88 14.20 7.46
C PRO A 38 7.17 13.60 6.89
N ASP A 39 7.79 12.66 7.60
CA ASP A 39 9.04 12.02 7.20
C ASP A 39 8.82 10.69 6.49
N TYR A 40 7.58 10.33 6.20
CA TYR A 40 7.28 9.07 5.53
C TYR A 40 7.92 9.02 4.15
N HIS A 41 8.82 8.07 3.97
CA HIS A 41 9.43 7.76 2.68
C HIS A 41 9.72 6.26 2.63
N HIS A 42 9.13 5.59 1.67
CA HIS A 42 9.35 4.19 1.42
C HIS A 42 10.12 4.03 0.12
N TYR A 43 11.31 3.47 0.21
CA TYR A 43 12.18 3.28 -0.94
C TYR A 43 12.66 1.83 -1.00
N ARG A 44 12.28 1.13 -2.05
CA ARG A 44 12.75 -0.21 -2.38
C ARG A 44 13.37 -0.17 -3.77
N PRO A 45 14.72 -0.07 -3.86
CA PRO A 45 15.42 0.07 -5.15
C PRO A 45 15.39 -1.21 -5.98
N GLU A 46 15.18 -2.35 -5.33
CA GLU A 46 15.08 -3.65 -5.99
C GLU A 46 13.63 -3.94 -6.36
N GLN A 47 13.46 -4.86 -7.32
CA GLN A 47 12.13 -5.31 -7.72
C GLN A 47 11.40 -5.94 -6.53
N CYS A 48 10.23 -5.40 -6.20
CA CYS A 48 9.36 -5.99 -5.20
C CYS A 48 8.54 -7.13 -5.79
N LEU A 49 8.35 -8.18 -5.01
CA LEU A 49 7.53 -9.32 -5.41
C LEU A 49 6.04 -9.09 -5.13
N GLU A 50 5.73 -8.17 -4.23
CA GLU A 50 4.37 -7.88 -3.84
C GLU A 50 3.72 -6.84 -4.75
N THR A 51 2.45 -7.05 -5.05
CA THR A 51 1.54 -6.00 -5.51
C THR A 51 0.94 -5.34 -4.28
N ILE A 52 1.02 -4.01 -4.22
CA ILE A 52 0.50 -3.23 -3.10
C ILE A 52 -0.61 -2.34 -3.63
N ILE A 53 -1.77 -2.40 -2.98
CA ILE A 53 -2.90 -1.53 -3.28
C ILE A 53 -3.14 -0.67 -2.06
N GLU A 54 -3.19 0.64 -2.24
CA GLU A 54 -3.34 1.60 -1.18
C GLU A 54 -4.42 2.63 -1.50
N TYR A 55 -5.18 3.01 -0.47
CA TYR A 55 -6.17 4.08 -0.54
C TYR A 55 -5.81 5.22 0.41
N VAL A 56 -5.81 6.44 -0.08
CA VAL A 56 -5.50 7.64 0.71
C VAL A 56 -6.77 8.13 1.41
N ILE A 57 -6.79 8.02 2.73
CA ILE A 57 -7.93 8.43 3.57
C ILE A 57 -7.93 9.95 3.74
N SER A 58 -6.76 10.53 3.99
CA SER A 58 -6.57 11.98 4.14
C SER A 58 -5.14 12.36 3.78
N GLY A 59 -4.90 13.64 3.52
CA GLY A 59 -3.59 14.14 3.17
C GLY A 59 -3.18 13.82 1.74
N SER A 60 -1.87 13.86 1.47
CA SER A 60 -1.31 13.73 0.14
C SER A 60 0.11 13.19 0.15
N GLY A 61 0.59 12.82 -1.02
CA GLY A 61 1.94 12.34 -1.24
C GLY A 61 2.25 12.13 -2.71
N PHE A 62 3.36 11.46 -2.98
CA PHE A 62 3.91 11.31 -4.32
C PHE A 62 4.43 9.90 -4.55
N LEU A 63 4.22 9.37 -5.75
CA LEU A 63 4.80 8.13 -6.23
C LEU A 63 5.81 8.44 -7.33
N ASN A 64 7.03 7.93 -7.21
CA ASN A 64 8.00 7.95 -8.29
C ASN A 64 7.85 6.66 -9.13
N ALA A 65 7.05 6.75 -10.18
CA ALA A 65 6.79 5.65 -11.10
C ALA A 65 7.70 5.73 -12.34
N PRO A 66 7.80 4.66 -13.14
CA PRO A 66 8.56 4.71 -14.40
C PRO A 66 8.09 5.84 -15.34
N SER A 67 6.82 6.20 -15.29
CA SER A 67 6.23 7.29 -16.08
C SER A 67 6.53 8.70 -15.53
N GLY A 68 7.11 8.82 -14.35
CA GLY A 68 7.40 10.07 -13.65
C GLY A 68 6.80 10.13 -12.25
N THR A 69 6.84 11.31 -11.66
CA THR A 69 6.28 11.54 -10.32
C THR A 69 4.77 11.78 -10.40
N LEU A 70 4.01 10.95 -9.71
CA LEU A 70 2.54 10.97 -9.70
C LEU A 70 2.06 11.54 -8.36
N PRO A 71 1.34 12.66 -8.31
CA PRO A 71 0.71 13.15 -7.09
C PRO A 71 -0.50 12.29 -6.72
N VAL A 72 -0.70 12.09 -5.42
CA VAL A 72 -1.81 11.33 -4.85
C VAL A 72 -2.41 12.13 -3.70
N SER A 73 -3.71 12.15 -3.59
CA SER A 73 -4.43 12.86 -2.54
C SER A 73 -5.60 12.07 -1.99
N ALA A 74 -6.20 12.58 -0.91
CA ALA A 74 -7.35 11.95 -0.27
C ALA A 74 -8.44 11.58 -1.30
N GLY A 75 -8.93 10.36 -1.22
CA GLY A 75 -9.91 9.79 -2.15
C GLY A 75 -9.32 9.03 -3.33
N ASP A 76 -8.01 9.05 -3.51
CA ASP A 76 -7.33 8.31 -4.58
C ASP A 76 -6.92 6.91 -4.12
N THR A 77 -6.96 5.97 -5.04
CA THR A 77 -6.34 4.65 -4.91
C THR A 77 -5.12 4.59 -5.82
N TYR A 78 -4.09 3.90 -5.40
CA TYR A 78 -2.95 3.61 -6.25
C TYR A 78 -2.47 2.17 -6.11
N LEU A 79 -1.80 1.72 -7.14
CA LEU A 79 -1.23 0.38 -7.23
C LEU A 79 0.27 0.50 -7.42
N LEU A 80 1.04 -0.16 -6.55
CA LEU A 80 2.46 -0.38 -6.72
C LEU A 80 2.64 -1.78 -7.32
N HIS A 81 3.12 -1.84 -8.55
CA HIS A 81 3.15 -3.08 -9.30
C HIS A 81 4.29 -4.00 -8.83
N ALA A 82 4.00 -5.29 -8.68
CA ALA A 82 5.03 -6.30 -8.44
C ALA A 82 6.03 -6.33 -9.61
N GLY A 83 7.32 -6.46 -9.30
CA GLY A 83 8.38 -6.47 -10.29
C GLY A 83 8.96 -5.08 -10.59
N GLU A 84 8.40 -4.02 -10.04
CA GLU A 84 8.93 -2.66 -10.15
C GLU A 84 9.65 -2.23 -8.87
N ARG A 85 10.42 -1.14 -8.99
CA ARG A 85 10.93 -0.41 -7.84
C ARG A 85 9.79 0.37 -7.20
N HIS A 86 9.76 0.40 -5.88
CA HIS A 86 8.79 1.20 -5.14
C HIS A 86 9.51 2.38 -4.48
N ASP A 87 9.09 3.57 -4.81
CA ASP A 87 9.60 4.81 -4.24
C ASP A 87 8.44 5.79 -4.08
N TYR A 88 8.01 6.01 -2.84
CA TYR A 88 6.87 6.85 -2.56
C TYR A 88 6.99 7.51 -1.19
N TYR A 89 6.47 8.72 -1.08
CA TYR A 89 6.63 9.55 0.11
C TYR A 89 5.45 10.48 0.35
N ALA A 90 5.22 10.79 1.63
CA ALA A 90 4.20 11.76 2.02
C ALA A 90 4.62 13.18 1.66
N ASP A 91 3.63 14.02 1.36
CA ASP A 91 3.86 15.47 1.35
C ASP A 91 4.12 15.94 2.78
N PRO A 92 5.28 16.53 3.08
CA PRO A 92 5.60 16.97 4.45
C PRO A 92 4.62 18.01 5.01
N LYS A 93 3.96 18.77 4.14
CA LYS A 93 2.99 19.80 4.52
C LYS A 93 1.58 19.27 4.76
N ASP A 94 1.27 18.13 4.19
CA ASP A 94 -0.04 17.50 4.29
C ASP A 94 0.11 15.98 4.23
N PRO A 95 0.79 15.35 5.22
CA PRO A 95 1.13 13.94 5.14
C PRO A 95 -0.11 13.05 5.14
N TRP A 96 -0.08 12.07 4.26
CA TRP A 96 -1.20 11.14 4.09
C TRP A 96 -1.45 10.23 5.29
N VAL A 97 -2.72 9.90 5.49
CA VAL A 97 -3.19 8.71 6.20
C VAL A 97 -3.74 7.77 5.16
N LYS A 98 -3.35 6.51 5.18
CA LYS A 98 -3.73 5.55 4.16
C LYS A 98 -3.95 4.16 4.72
N ILE A 99 -4.82 3.40 4.08
CA ILE A 99 -5.00 1.97 4.32
C ILE A 99 -4.48 1.21 3.09
N TRP A 100 -3.76 0.13 3.34
CA TRP A 100 -3.06 -0.58 2.28
C TRP A 100 -3.05 -2.09 2.50
N ILE A 101 -2.88 -2.84 1.41
CA ILE A 101 -2.80 -4.29 1.40
C ILE A 101 -1.65 -4.76 0.51
N ASN A 102 -0.86 -5.70 1.02
CA ASN A 102 0.21 -6.37 0.28
C ASN A 102 -0.24 -7.76 -0.15
N ILE A 103 -0.11 -8.04 -1.43
CA ILE A 103 -0.48 -9.32 -2.02
C ILE A 103 0.74 -9.93 -2.71
N ASP A 104 1.18 -11.07 -2.23
CA ASP A 104 2.23 -11.86 -2.87
C ASP A 104 1.58 -13.08 -3.52
N SER A 105 1.24 -12.94 -4.79
CA SER A 105 0.51 -13.99 -5.50
C SER A 105 0.72 -13.87 -7.00
N PRO A 106 1.23 -14.94 -7.66
CA PRO A 106 1.31 -14.97 -9.13
C PRO A 106 -0.04 -14.79 -9.80
N LEU A 107 -1.12 -15.29 -9.19
CA LEU A 107 -2.48 -15.13 -9.72
C LEU A 107 -2.90 -13.66 -9.67
N ALA A 108 -2.68 -12.97 -8.55
CA ALA A 108 -3.00 -11.56 -8.41
C ALA A 108 -2.25 -10.72 -9.45
N THR A 109 -0.96 -10.97 -9.62
CA THR A 109 -0.15 -10.30 -10.65
C THR A 109 -0.70 -10.55 -12.05
N SER A 110 -1.06 -11.80 -12.37
CA SER A 110 -1.65 -12.15 -13.66
C SER A 110 -2.99 -11.45 -13.88
N ILE A 111 -3.82 -11.32 -12.85
CA ILE A 111 -5.11 -10.62 -12.95
C ILE A 111 -4.90 -9.13 -13.23
N VAL A 112 -4.06 -8.44 -12.46
CA VAL A 112 -3.84 -7.01 -12.68
C VAL A 112 -3.22 -6.75 -14.04
N ASP A 113 -2.31 -7.59 -14.51
CA ASP A 113 -1.70 -7.49 -15.85
C ASP A 113 -2.73 -7.70 -16.95
N ALA A 114 -3.64 -8.68 -16.79
CA ALA A 114 -4.70 -8.96 -17.76
C ALA A 114 -5.68 -7.79 -17.93
N TYR A 115 -5.89 -7.01 -16.87
CA TYR A 115 -6.71 -5.80 -16.92
C TYR A 115 -5.93 -4.55 -17.38
N GLY A 116 -4.67 -4.69 -17.75
CA GLY A 116 -3.83 -3.58 -18.20
C GLY A 116 -3.20 -2.77 -17.08
N PHE A 117 -3.26 -3.25 -15.83
CA PHE A 117 -2.66 -2.59 -14.67
C PHE A 117 -1.24 -3.10 -14.43
N ASN A 118 -0.42 -3.03 -15.47
CA ASN A 118 0.89 -3.66 -15.53
C ASN A 118 2.06 -2.73 -15.14
N THR A 119 1.76 -1.64 -14.49
CA THR A 119 2.74 -0.69 -13.96
C THR A 119 2.17 0.03 -12.74
N THR A 120 3.03 0.65 -11.95
CA THR A 120 2.62 1.53 -10.85
C THR A 120 1.76 2.67 -11.41
N MET A 121 0.57 2.85 -10.85
CA MET A 121 -0.41 3.81 -11.38
C MET A 121 -1.37 4.31 -10.31
N VAL A 122 -1.94 5.47 -10.58
CA VAL A 122 -2.97 6.11 -9.72
C VAL A 122 -4.33 6.00 -10.37
N PHE A 123 -5.34 5.70 -9.56
CA PHE A 123 -6.75 5.72 -9.93
C PHE A 123 -7.42 6.87 -9.19
N PRO A 124 -7.51 8.07 -9.80
CA PRO A 124 -8.06 9.23 -9.14
C PRO A 124 -9.53 9.03 -8.74
N SER A 125 -9.87 9.41 -7.52
CA SER A 125 -11.23 9.35 -6.98
C SER A 125 -11.86 7.95 -6.97
N LEU A 126 -11.05 6.90 -6.97
CA LEU A 126 -11.51 5.52 -6.80
C LEU A 126 -11.48 5.17 -5.31
N ASP A 127 -12.65 5.11 -4.69
CA ASP A 127 -12.78 4.75 -3.28
C ASP A 127 -13.01 3.24 -3.10
N ILE A 128 -11.98 2.55 -2.62
CA ILE A 128 -12.04 1.13 -2.27
C ILE A 128 -11.98 0.92 -0.74
N SER A 129 -12.11 1.98 0.03
CA SER A 129 -11.88 1.94 1.47
C SER A 129 -12.76 0.93 2.20
N ASP A 130 -14.03 0.81 1.82
CA ASP A 130 -14.96 -0.13 2.45
C ASP A 130 -14.48 -1.57 2.34
N TYR A 131 -13.93 -1.96 1.20
CA TYR A 131 -13.39 -3.32 1.00
C TYR A 131 -12.14 -3.54 1.86
N LEU A 132 -11.25 -2.56 1.92
CA LEU A 132 -10.04 -2.65 2.72
C LEU A 132 -10.34 -2.69 4.22
N TYR A 133 -11.29 -1.90 4.69
CA TYR A 133 -11.73 -1.95 6.08
C TYR A 133 -12.40 -3.28 6.44
N GLN A 134 -13.18 -3.87 5.55
CA GLN A 134 -13.75 -5.19 5.76
C GLN A 134 -12.68 -6.27 5.94
N ILE A 135 -11.60 -6.20 5.18
CA ILE A 135 -10.47 -7.12 5.32
C ILE A 135 -9.70 -6.84 6.62
N HIS A 136 -9.46 -5.59 6.94
CA HIS A 136 -8.74 -5.15 8.13
C HIS A 136 -9.46 -5.58 9.42
N ASP A 137 -10.78 -5.57 9.44
CA ASP A 137 -11.62 -5.81 10.62
C ASP A 137 -12.00 -7.29 10.83
N ILE A 138 -11.46 -8.20 10.03
CA ILE A 138 -11.69 -9.65 10.17
C ILE A 138 -11.20 -10.18 11.52
#